data_bd47d2c96291d84b58fd8e86e388049d
#
_entry.id   bd47d2c96291d84b58fd8e86e388049d
#
_cell.length_a   1.000
_cell.length_b   1.000
_cell.length_c   1.000
_cell.angle_alpha   90.00
_cell.angle_beta   90.00
_cell.angle_gamma   90.00
#
_symmetry.space_group_name_H-M   'P 1'
#
loop_
_entity.id
_entity.type
_entity.pdbx_description
1 polymer ?
#
loop_
_entity_poly.entity_id
_entity_poly.type
_entity_poly.pdbx_seq_one_letter_code
_entity_poly.pdbx_strand_id
1 'polypeptide(L)'
;MPKNSLLVLAVAILAAALAVCVRLIIKNRRIPAPADSSAIGTDTAAKAEAEAASALSELEGAFKKHHLEYEQLDTGLSAQQFLDLYLAEAEKGRAEGYTPVFISTSSPANIVFMLGEYDTDELLASELPDGKALIDKYIRDAFDPELDISDPEELRDDAAVGETIKRFSSLEASPFTGRVWDVYLVKAPAAEPWKAVLYIPFGGWNNCPEPLEMAAICKYWYEKFGAAPAVITGDELEFYLPSPVPAEEAWQTAIEHFAFCEDRLFQCTNTGTLSEIEDSIKRSNIWFFWWD
;
A
#
# COMPACT_ATOMS: atom_id res chain seq x y z
N MET A 1 -20.61 25.15 26.98
CA MET A 1 -19.78 24.08 26.37
C MET A 1 -20.51 22.76 26.51
N PRO A 2 -20.83 22.05 25.45
CA PRO A 2 -21.54 20.77 25.53
C PRO A 2 -20.63 19.71 26.15
N LYS A 3 -21.18 18.90 27.04
CA LYS A 3 -20.45 17.84 27.78
C LYS A 3 -19.83 16.76 26.89
N ASN A 4 -20.22 16.70 25.62
CA ASN A 4 -19.70 15.71 24.66
C ASN A 4 -18.31 16.05 24.12
N SER A 5 -17.94 17.34 24.02
CA SER A 5 -16.62 17.76 23.52
C SER A 5 -15.47 17.39 24.44
N LEU A 6 -15.71 17.35 25.77
CA LEU A 6 -14.70 16.91 26.74
C LEU A 6 -14.44 15.39 26.70
N LEU A 7 -15.46 14.61 26.32
CA LEU A 7 -15.34 13.14 26.24
C LEU A 7 -14.55 12.75 24.96
N VAL A 8 -14.80 13.40 23.85
CA VAL A 8 -14.10 13.18 22.57
C VAL A 8 -12.62 13.56 22.69
N LEU A 9 -12.33 14.70 23.31
CA LEU A 9 -10.96 15.14 23.57
C LEU A 9 -10.22 14.17 24.51
N ALA A 10 -10.91 13.64 25.54
CA ALA A 10 -10.33 12.67 26.46
C ALA A 10 -10.02 11.33 25.75
N VAL A 11 -10.86 10.87 24.82
CA VAL A 11 -10.64 9.64 24.05
C VAL A 11 -9.48 9.82 23.07
N ALA A 12 -9.38 10.95 22.38
CA ALA A 12 -8.27 11.25 21.48
C ALA A 12 -6.94 11.35 22.22
N ILE A 13 -6.90 12.00 23.39
CA ILE A 13 -5.70 12.07 24.25
C ILE A 13 -5.33 10.66 24.77
N LEU A 14 -6.30 9.81 25.11
CA LEU A 14 -6.04 8.45 25.55
C LEU A 14 -5.48 7.58 24.43
N ALA A 15 -6.00 7.71 23.22
CA ALA A 15 -5.50 7.00 22.05
C ALA A 15 -4.07 7.43 21.67
N ALA A 16 -3.79 8.74 21.67
CA ALA A 16 -2.44 9.27 21.46
C ALA A 16 -1.47 8.83 22.56
N ALA A 17 -1.88 8.85 23.82
CA ALA A 17 -1.09 8.38 24.94
C ALA A 17 -0.82 6.87 24.86
N LEU A 18 -1.79 6.07 24.40
CA LEU A 18 -1.64 4.62 24.21
C LEU A 18 -0.65 4.32 23.08
N ALA A 19 -0.72 5.05 21.97
CA ALA A 19 0.21 4.93 20.85
C ALA A 19 1.64 5.29 21.26
N VAL A 20 1.83 6.38 22.04
CA VAL A 20 3.13 6.75 22.61
C VAL A 20 3.62 5.71 23.61
N CYS A 21 2.77 5.17 24.47
CA CYS A 21 3.14 4.09 25.40
C CYS A 21 3.53 2.81 24.67
N VAL A 22 2.83 2.42 23.61
CA VAL A 22 3.18 1.26 22.79
C VAL A 22 4.53 1.48 22.10
N ARG A 23 4.78 2.68 21.52
CA ARG A 23 6.08 3.05 20.93
C ARG A 23 7.23 3.06 21.95
N LEU A 24 7.01 3.56 23.18
CA LEU A 24 8.00 3.54 24.26
C LEU A 24 8.26 2.11 24.77
N ILE A 25 7.25 1.25 24.81
CA ILE A 25 7.40 -0.16 25.18
C ILE A 25 8.19 -0.91 24.10
N ILE A 26 7.96 -0.62 22.81
CA ILE A 26 8.72 -1.21 21.70
C ILE A 26 10.17 -0.73 21.70
N LYS A 27 10.41 0.57 21.94
CA LYS A 27 11.76 1.16 21.95
C LYS A 27 12.63 0.75 23.15
N ASN A 28 12.01 0.36 24.28
CA ASN A 28 12.71 -0.05 25.50
C ASN A 28 12.75 -1.56 25.76
N ARG A 29 12.09 -2.38 24.97
CA ARG A 29 12.26 -3.83 25.06
C ARG A 29 13.57 -4.20 24.36
N ARG A 30 14.64 -4.37 25.13
CA ARG A 30 15.68 -5.34 24.79
C ARG A 30 14.94 -6.67 24.64
N ILE A 31 14.85 -7.17 23.40
CA ILE A 31 14.28 -8.48 23.09
C ILE A 31 15.11 -9.47 23.91
N PRO A 32 14.53 -10.17 24.91
CA PRO A 32 15.23 -11.30 25.51
C PRO A 32 15.44 -12.33 24.39
N ALA A 33 16.61 -12.96 24.37
CA ALA A 33 16.87 -14.08 23.47
C ALA A 33 15.69 -15.07 23.56
N PRO A 34 15.22 -15.65 22.44
CA PRO A 34 14.07 -16.53 22.43
C PRO A 34 14.30 -17.65 23.46
N ALA A 35 13.43 -17.73 24.44
CA ALA A 35 13.39 -18.87 25.33
C ALA A 35 13.07 -20.09 24.46
N ASP A 36 13.79 -21.16 24.74
CA ASP A 36 13.73 -22.47 24.10
C ASP A 36 12.29 -22.88 23.75
N SER A 37 11.92 -22.77 22.46
CA SER A 37 10.58 -23.04 21.94
C SER A 37 10.39 -24.51 21.57
N SER A 38 10.97 -25.43 22.36
CA SER A 38 10.90 -26.88 22.13
C SER A 38 9.57 -27.51 22.52
N ALA A 39 8.49 -26.74 22.76
CA ALA A 39 7.18 -27.26 23.20
C ALA A 39 5.96 -26.70 22.43
N ILE A 40 6.11 -26.06 21.27
CA ILE A 40 4.98 -25.86 20.37
C ILE A 40 4.90 -27.12 19.52
N GLY A 41 3.85 -27.93 19.71
CA GLY A 41 3.74 -29.25 19.16
C GLY A 41 3.89 -29.27 17.63
N THR A 42 4.59 -30.27 17.11
CA THR A 42 4.79 -30.56 15.68
C THR A 42 3.47 -30.53 14.88
N ASP A 43 2.34 -30.76 15.52
CA ASP A 43 1.01 -30.77 14.95
C ASP A 43 0.50 -29.36 14.59
N THR A 44 0.87 -28.34 15.37
CA THR A 44 0.45 -26.93 15.12
C THR A 44 1.24 -26.31 13.96
N ALA A 45 2.52 -26.63 13.86
CA ALA A 45 3.38 -26.17 12.77
C ALA A 45 2.95 -26.82 11.44
N ALA A 46 2.73 -28.14 11.42
CA ALA A 46 2.27 -28.85 10.23
C ALA A 46 0.88 -28.37 9.74
N LYS A 47 0.00 -28.02 10.66
CA LYS A 47 -1.31 -27.45 10.34
C LYS A 47 -1.16 -26.06 9.70
N ALA A 48 -0.34 -25.17 10.27
CA ALA A 48 -0.07 -23.85 9.72
C ALA A 48 0.57 -23.89 8.32
N GLU A 49 1.50 -24.83 8.10
CA GLU A 49 2.10 -25.05 6.78
C GLU A 49 1.07 -25.56 5.76
N ALA A 50 0.18 -26.45 6.15
CA ALA A 50 -0.89 -26.94 5.28
C ALA A 50 -1.91 -25.85 4.93
N GLU A 51 -2.27 -25.00 5.89
CA GLU A 51 -3.14 -23.85 5.66
C GLU A 51 -2.49 -22.84 4.72
N ALA A 52 -1.21 -22.53 4.89
CA ALA A 52 -0.45 -21.66 3.99
C ALA A 52 -0.38 -22.24 2.57
N ALA A 53 -0.07 -23.52 2.43
CA ALA A 53 -0.04 -24.20 1.13
C ALA A 53 -1.41 -24.20 0.43
N SER A 54 -2.50 -24.36 1.19
CA SER A 54 -3.87 -24.23 0.66
C SER A 54 -4.15 -22.83 0.13
N ALA A 55 -3.80 -21.79 0.90
CA ALA A 55 -4.02 -20.40 0.50
C ALA A 55 -3.23 -20.01 -0.77
N LEU A 56 -1.99 -20.50 -0.90
CA LEU A 56 -1.19 -20.31 -2.12
C LEU A 56 -1.81 -21.03 -3.33
N SER A 57 -2.30 -22.26 -3.15
CA SER A 57 -2.99 -23.02 -4.20
C SER A 57 -4.27 -22.32 -4.66
N GLU A 58 -5.03 -21.71 -3.74
CA GLU A 58 -6.22 -20.92 -4.04
C GLU A 58 -5.87 -19.65 -4.83
N LEU A 59 -4.79 -18.95 -4.44
CA LEU A 59 -4.29 -17.77 -5.14
C LEU A 59 -3.87 -18.10 -6.57
N GLU A 60 -3.08 -19.17 -6.77
CA GLU A 60 -2.71 -19.63 -8.11
C GLU A 60 -3.94 -20.07 -8.94
N GLY A 61 -4.92 -20.69 -8.29
CA GLY A 61 -6.19 -21.02 -8.91
C GLY A 61 -6.94 -19.77 -9.39
N ALA A 62 -6.92 -18.70 -8.59
CA ALA A 62 -7.51 -17.42 -8.97
C ALA A 62 -6.75 -16.77 -10.15
N PHE A 63 -5.42 -16.74 -10.15
CA PHE A 63 -4.65 -16.24 -11.29
C PHE A 63 -4.98 -16.99 -12.59
N LYS A 64 -5.06 -18.32 -12.55
CA LYS A 64 -5.43 -19.14 -13.71
C LYS A 64 -6.85 -18.84 -14.19
N LYS A 65 -7.82 -18.68 -13.28
CA LYS A 65 -9.21 -18.34 -13.59
C LYS A 65 -9.31 -16.98 -14.31
N HIS A 66 -8.48 -16.01 -13.89
CA HIS A 66 -8.44 -14.67 -14.48
C HIS A 66 -7.43 -14.52 -15.63
N HIS A 67 -6.89 -15.64 -16.13
CA HIS A 67 -5.94 -15.69 -17.27
C HIS A 67 -4.69 -14.82 -17.05
N LEU A 68 -4.25 -14.67 -15.79
CA LEU A 68 -3.04 -13.96 -15.45
C LEU A 68 -1.82 -14.89 -15.57
N GLU A 69 -0.80 -14.47 -16.31
CA GLU A 69 0.50 -15.13 -16.32
C GLU A 69 1.25 -14.76 -15.04
N TYR A 70 1.80 -15.76 -14.36
CA TYR A 70 2.50 -15.54 -13.10
C TYR A 70 3.70 -16.48 -12.93
N GLU A 71 4.64 -16.06 -12.10
CA GLU A 71 5.80 -16.81 -11.66
C GLU A 71 6.02 -16.62 -10.16
N GLN A 72 6.18 -17.71 -9.40
CA GLN A 72 6.58 -17.61 -8.00
C GLN A 72 8.09 -17.35 -7.95
N LEU A 73 8.49 -16.32 -7.22
CA LEU A 73 9.86 -15.88 -7.10
C LEU A 73 10.56 -16.54 -5.91
N ASP A 74 11.91 -16.59 -5.99
CA ASP A 74 12.73 -17.00 -4.86
C ASP A 74 12.61 -15.98 -3.72
N THR A 75 12.26 -16.45 -2.53
CA THR A 75 12.14 -15.63 -1.31
C THR A 75 13.50 -15.12 -0.79
N GLY A 76 14.61 -15.59 -1.35
CA GLY A 76 15.97 -15.16 -1.02
C GLY A 76 16.41 -13.86 -1.73
N LEU A 77 15.57 -13.27 -2.58
CA LEU A 77 15.91 -12.02 -3.26
C LEU A 77 16.01 -10.85 -2.25
N SER A 78 17.08 -10.06 -2.42
CA SER A 78 17.21 -8.79 -1.70
C SER A 78 16.27 -7.72 -2.26
N ALA A 79 15.96 -6.68 -1.47
CA ALA A 79 15.15 -5.56 -1.89
C ALA A 79 15.65 -4.88 -3.19
N GLN A 80 16.99 -4.81 -3.37
CA GLN A 80 17.57 -4.28 -4.62
C GLN A 80 17.31 -5.22 -5.80
N GLN A 81 17.42 -6.53 -5.61
CA GLN A 81 17.14 -7.50 -6.68
C GLN A 81 15.67 -7.48 -7.11
N PHE A 82 14.72 -7.28 -6.18
CA PHE A 82 13.32 -7.06 -6.52
C PHE A 82 13.14 -5.80 -7.39
N LEU A 83 13.78 -4.69 -7.02
CA LEU A 83 13.70 -3.47 -7.82
C LEU A 83 14.32 -3.66 -9.22
N ASP A 84 15.49 -4.28 -9.31
CA ASP A 84 16.17 -4.54 -10.59
C ASP A 84 15.30 -5.47 -11.48
N LEU A 85 14.68 -6.49 -10.90
CA LEU A 85 13.76 -7.39 -11.59
C LEU A 85 12.52 -6.63 -12.09
N TYR A 86 11.92 -5.79 -11.23
CA TYR A 86 10.78 -4.96 -11.64
C TYR A 86 11.11 -4.09 -12.85
N LEU A 87 12.26 -3.40 -12.81
CA LEU A 87 12.68 -2.53 -13.90
C LEU A 87 12.91 -3.28 -15.21
N ALA A 88 13.55 -4.44 -15.14
CA ALA A 88 13.76 -5.31 -16.29
C ALA A 88 12.42 -5.82 -16.88
N GLU A 89 11.52 -6.29 -16.04
CA GLU A 89 10.21 -6.78 -16.47
C GLU A 89 9.30 -5.63 -16.97
N ALA A 90 9.40 -4.43 -16.38
CA ALA A 90 8.66 -3.26 -16.87
C ALA A 90 9.17 -2.79 -18.26
N GLU A 91 10.46 -2.89 -18.53
CA GLU A 91 11.00 -2.62 -19.88
C GLU A 91 10.51 -3.67 -20.90
N LYS A 92 10.58 -4.95 -20.54
CA LYS A 92 10.09 -6.05 -21.37
C LYS A 92 8.57 -5.94 -21.59
N GLY A 93 7.81 -5.64 -20.53
CA GLY A 93 6.37 -5.49 -20.59
C GLY A 93 5.91 -4.37 -21.52
N ARG A 94 6.64 -3.25 -21.57
CA ARG A 94 6.38 -2.19 -22.56
C ARG A 94 6.51 -2.66 -24.01
N ALA A 95 7.41 -3.61 -24.29
CA ALA A 95 7.59 -4.18 -25.61
C ALA A 95 6.57 -5.28 -25.93
N GLU A 96 6.14 -6.04 -24.94
CA GLU A 96 5.30 -7.22 -25.09
C GLU A 96 3.82 -6.96 -24.75
N GLY A 97 3.47 -5.80 -24.19
CA GLY A 97 2.08 -5.37 -23.94
C GLY A 97 1.54 -5.85 -22.58
N TYR A 98 2.39 -6.03 -21.58
CA TYR A 98 1.96 -6.34 -20.21
C TYR A 98 2.57 -5.37 -19.19
N THR A 99 1.99 -5.35 -18.01
CA THR A 99 2.51 -4.64 -16.83
C THR A 99 2.87 -5.65 -15.75
N PRO A 100 4.13 -5.66 -15.27
CA PRO A 100 4.53 -6.50 -14.14
C PRO A 100 4.00 -5.92 -12.83
N VAL A 101 3.45 -6.78 -11.98
CA VAL A 101 3.06 -6.47 -10.60
C VAL A 101 3.58 -7.58 -9.69
N PHE A 102 4.20 -7.22 -8.59
CA PHE A 102 4.50 -8.16 -7.54
C PHE A 102 3.30 -8.33 -6.62
N ILE A 103 2.97 -9.58 -6.33
CA ILE A 103 1.96 -9.95 -5.35
C ILE A 103 2.66 -10.58 -4.16
N SER A 104 2.64 -9.90 -3.02
CA SER A 104 3.14 -10.48 -1.76
C SER A 104 2.03 -11.25 -1.06
N THR A 105 2.35 -12.42 -0.53
CA THR A 105 1.39 -13.32 0.11
C THR A 105 1.26 -13.10 1.61
N SER A 106 1.44 -11.86 2.08
CA SER A 106 1.17 -11.50 3.48
C SER A 106 -0.30 -11.77 3.86
N SER A 107 -1.22 -11.55 2.92
CA SER A 107 -2.66 -11.81 3.06
C SER A 107 -3.25 -12.37 1.76
N PRO A 108 -2.91 -13.61 1.35
CA PRO A 108 -3.32 -14.16 0.06
C PRO A 108 -4.84 -14.29 -0.07
N ALA A 109 -5.55 -14.53 1.03
CA ALA A 109 -7.00 -14.65 1.05
C ALA A 109 -7.71 -13.38 0.60
N ASN A 110 -7.17 -12.19 0.94
CA ASN A 110 -7.74 -10.91 0.52
C ASN A 110 -7.63 -10.75 -1.00
N ILE A 111 -6.50 -11.14 -1.59
CA ILE A 111 -6.29 -11.08 -3.04
C ILE A 111 -7.23 -12.05 -3.76
N VAL A 112 -7.38 -13.29 -3.25
CA VAL A 112 -8.34 -14.27 -3.77
C VAL A 112 -9.76 -13.73 -3.68
N PHE A 113 -10.12 -13.10 -2.56
CA PHE A 113 -11.44 -12.49 -2.38
C PHE A 113 -11.68 -11.39 -3.42
N MET A 114 -10.75 -10.46 -3.60
CA MET A 114 -10.86 -9.36 -4.56
C MET A 114 -10.99 -9.87 -6.00
N LEU A 115 -10.16 -10.85 -6.39
CA LEU A 115 -10.26 -11.51 -7.69
C LEU A 115 -11.59 -12.28 -7.87
N GLY A 116 -12.22 -12.72 -6.80
CA GLY A 116 -13.51 -13.41 -6.82
C GLY A 116 -14.73 -12.48 -6.82
N GLU A 117 -14.60 -11.30 -6.18
CA GLU A 117 -15.68 -10.34 -6.01
C GLU A 117 -15.96 -9.51 -7.29
N TYR A 118 -14.90 -9.18 -8.04
CA TYR A 118 -15.01 -8.32 -9.21
C TYR A 118 -14.84 -9.10 -10.52
N ASP A 119 -15.69 -8.79 -11.47
CA ASP A 119 -15.55 -9.27 -12.85
C ASP A 119 -14.59 -8.36 -13.62
N THR A 120 -13.42 -8.89 -13.97
CA THR A 120 -12.38 -8.16 -14.68
C THR A 120 -12.85 -7.62 -16.04
N ASP A 121 -13.67 -8.38 -16.77
CA ASP A 121 -14.18 -7.93 -18.08
C ASP A 121 -15.18 -6.77 -17.91
N GLU A 122 -15.99 -6.80 -16.86
CA GLU A 122 -16.88 -5.70 -16.50
C GLU A 122 -16.11 -4.45 -16.10
N LEU A 123 -15.08 -4.58 -15.24
CA LEU A 123 -14.21 -3.47 -14.86
C LEU A 123 -13.51 -2.83 -16.07
N LEU A 124 -12.99 -3.66 -16.98
CA LEU A 124 -12.30 -3.19 -18.20
C LEU A 124 -13.24 -2.53 -19.21
N ALA A 125 -14.51 -2.92 -19.23
CA ALA A 125 -15.55 -2.35 -20.11
C ALA A 125 -16.19 -1.08 -19.53
N SER A 126 -16.00 -0.83 -18.23
CA SER A 126 -16.60 0.31 -17.53
C SER A 126 -15.90 1.63 -17.89
N GLU A 127 -16.69 2.72 -17.94
CA GLU A 127 -16.12 4.06 -18.06
C GLU A 127 -15.49 4.48 -16.73
N LEU A 128 -14.23 4.91 -16.79
CA LEU A 128 -13.54 5.42 -15.60
C LEU A 128 -14.01 6.83 -15.27
N PRO A 129 -14.20 7.14 -13.98
CA PRO A 129 -14.39 8.52 -13.55
C PRO A 129 -13.13 9.35 -13.84
N ASP A 130 -13.26 10.66 -13.77
CA ASP A 130 -12.10 11.56 -13.86
C ASP A 130 -11.28 11.47 -12.55
N GLY A 131 -10.05 10.96 -12.64
CA GLY A 131 -9.19 10.72 -11.48
C GLY A 131 -8.80 12.01 -10.76
N LYS A 132 -8.59 13.12 -11.51
CA LYS A 132 -8.30 14.43 -10.89
C LYS A 132 -9.52 14.96 -10.13
N ALA A 133 -10.71 14.87 -10.72
CA ALA A 133 -11.94 15.29 -10.06
C ALA A 133 -12.25 14.46 -8.81
N LEU A 134 -11.93 13.16 -8.82
CA LEU A 134 -12.02 12.30 -7.64
C LEU A 134 -11.08 12.73 -6.53
N ILE A 135 -9.80 12.94 -6.83
CA ILE A 135 -8.82 13.43 -5.85
C ILE A 135 -9.26 14.78 -5.29
N ASP A 136 -9.75 15.71 -6.12
CA ASP A 136 -10.28 16.99 -5.66
C ASP A 136 -11.49 16.82 -4.73
N LYS A 137 -12.33 15.83 -5.00
CA LYS A 137 -13.44 15.48 -4.10
C LYS A 137 -12.92 14.94 -2.77
N TYR A 138 -11.97 13.99 -2.81
CA TYR A 138 -11.39 13.41 -1.60
C TYR A 138 -10.68 14.46 -0.74
N ILE A 139 -9.97 15.42 -1.35
CA ILE A 139 -9.36 16.54 -0.63
C ILE A 139 -10.42 17.38 0.07
N ARG A 140 -11.53 17.73 -0.61
CA ARG A 140 -12.63 18.48 0.02
C ARG A 140 -13.27 17.71 1.17
N ASP A 141 -13.42 16.38 1.03
CA ASP A 141 -14.00 15.54 2.06
C ASP A 141 -13.04 15.39 3.26
N ALA A 142 -11.72 15.26 3.01
CA ALA A 142 -10.70 15.13 4.04
C ALA A 142 -10.45 16.42 4.83
N PHE A 143 -10.73 17.58 4.25
CA PHE A 143 -10.58 18.91 4.88
C PHE A 143 -11.91 19.64 4.97
N ASP A 144 -12.99 18.90 5.28
CA ASP A 144 -14.30 19.50 5.52
C ASP A 144 -14.23 20.44 6.73
N PRO A 145 -14.78 21.68 6.65
CA PRO A 145 -14.79 22.64 7.76
C PRO A 145 -15.42 22.15 9.07
N GLU A 146 -16.17 21.05 9.04
CA GLU A 146 -16.76 20.45 10.24
C GLU A 146 -15.82 19.45 10.93
N LEU A 147 -14.68 19.11 10.31
CA LEU A 147 -13.67 18.21 10.88
C LEU A 147 -12.69 18.94 11.80
N ASP A 148 -11.97 18.17 12.62
CA ASP A 148 -10.94 18.69 13.54
C ASP A 148 -9.74 19.30 12.78
N ILE A 149 -9.45 18.80 11.58
CA ILE A 149 -8.43 19.31 10.65
C ILE A 149 -9.17 19.76 9.40
N SER A 150 -9.21 21.05 9.17
CA SER A 150 -9.97 21.63 8.06
C SER A 150 -9.12 22.37 7.02
N ASP A 151 -7.82 22.54 7.30
CA ASP A 151 -6.86 23.17 6.41
C ASP A 151 -5.56 22.33 6.34
N PRO A 152 -5.07 21.95 5.13
CA PRO A 152 -3.78 21.28 4.98
C PRO A 152 -2.62 21.98 5.69
N GLU A 153 -2.65 23.31 5.83
CA GLU A 153 -1.60 24.07 6.51
C GLU A 153 -1.51 23.76 8.02
N GLU A 154 -2.56 23.22 8.64
CA GLU A 154 -2.53 22.73 10.03
C GLU A 154 -1.62 21.52 10.20
N LEU A 155 -1.33 20.79 9.11
CA LEU A 155 -0.44 19.63 9.06
C LEU A 155 0.96 19.97 8.53
N ARG A 156 1.32 21.27 8.49
CA ARG A 156 2.65 21.73 8.07
C ARG A 156 3.61 21.76 9.25
N ASP A 157 4.80 21.21 9.01
CA ASP A 157 5.96 21.32 9.91
C ASP A 157 7.24 21.41 9.07
N ASP A 158 7.80 22.60 8.95
CA ASP A 158 9.01 22.86 8.14
C ASP A 158 10.26 22.10 8.64
N ALA A 159 10.24 21.59 9.86
CA ALA A 159 11.32 20.78 10.44
C ALA A 159 11.14 19.27 10.16
N ALA A 160 10.00 18.84 9.64
CA ALA A 160 9.74 17.43 9.37
C ALA A 160 10.63 16.90 8.25
N VAL A 161 11.20 15.72 8.48
CA VAL A 161 12.06 15.02 7.53
C VAL A 161 11.46 13.65 7.24
N GLY A 162 11.07 13.42 6.00
CA GLY A 162 10.51 12.16 5.55
C GLY A 162 11.57 11.11 5.22
N GLU A 163 11.22 9.86 5.30
CA GLU A 163 12.06 8.76 4.85
C GLU A 163 12.16 8.75 3.32
N THR A 164 13.35 8.46 2.79
CA THR A 164 13.54 8.26 1.35
C THR A 164 13.29 6.81 0.98
N ILE A 165 12.20 6.54 0.26
CA ILE A 165 11.80 5.19 -0.13
C ILE A 165 12.31 4.91 -1.55
N LYS A 166 13.24 3.95 -1.67
CA LYS A 166 13.88 3.54 -2.94
C LYS A 166 13.75 2.05 -3.24
N ARG A 167 13.00 1.31 -2.43
CA ARG A 167 12.80 -0.14 -2.56
C ARG A 167 11.42 -0.50 -2.05
N PHE A 168 10.89 -1.60 -2.53
CA PHE A 168 9.56 -2.07 -2.14
C PHE A 168 9.58 -2.64 -0.72
N SER A 169 8.96 -1.95 0.21
CA SER A 169 8.92 -2.32 1.63
C SER A 169 8.02 -3.53 1.88
N SER A 170 6.95 -3.69 1.12
CA SER A 170 6.02 -4.82 1.21
C SER A 170 6.65 -6.17 0.81
N LEU A 171 7.83 -6.15 0.19
CA LEU A 171 8.58 -7.35 -0.21
C LEU A 171 9.71 -7.69 0.77
N GLU A 172 9.93 -6.85 1.78
CA GLU A 172 10.94 -7.10 2.81
C GLU A 172 10.40 -8.05 3.89
N ALA A 173 11.31 -8.59 4.69
CA ALA A 173 10.92 -9.37 5.84
C ALA A 173 10.10 -8.55 6.83
N SER A 174 9.03 -9.12 7.36
CA SER A 174 8.22 -8.46 8.38
C SER A 174 9.10 -7.97 9.54
N PRO A 175 9.05 -6.67 9.88
CA PRO A 175 9.85 -6.12 10.98
C PRO A 175 9.45 -6.66 12.36
N PHE A 176 8.26 -7.26 12.46
CA PHE A 176 7.73 -7.81 13.71
C PHE A 176 8.08 -9.28 13.90
N THR A 177 8.07 -10.08 12.82
CA THR A 177 8.24 -11.53 12.89
C THR A 177 9.52 -12.02 12.23
N GLY A 178 10.17 -11.22 11.39
CA GLY A 178 11.28 -11.61 10.54
C GLY A 178 10.86 -12.56 9.40
N ARG A 179 9.56 -12.81 9.22
CA ARG A 179 9.05 -13.69 8.19
C ARG A 179 9.18 -13.02 6.83
N VAL A 180 9.71 -13.75 5.87
CA VAL A 180 9.66 -13.44 4.45
C VAL A 180 8.42 -14.12 3.86
N TRP A 181 7.67 -13.39 3.05
CA TRP A 181 6.46 -13.90 2.39
C TRP A 181 6.82 -14.42 1.00
N ASP A 182 6.05 -15.36 0.49
CA ASP A 182 6.14 -15.73 -0.92
C ASP A 182 5.72 -14.53 -1.79
N VAL A 183 6.40 -14.35 -2.91
CA VAL A 183 6.16 -13.29 -3.87
C VAL A 183 5.93 -13.90 -5.24
N TYR A 184 4.88 -13.45 -5.90
CA TYR A 184 4.61 -13.77 -7.29
C TYR A 184 4.85 -12.54 -8.16
N LEU A 185 5.55 -12.73 -9.27
CA LEU A 185 5.54 -11.79 -10.39
C LEU A 185 4.32 -12.13 -11.26
N VAL A 186 3.36 -11.23 -11.32
CA VAL A 186 2.15 -11.37 -12.15
C VAL A 186 2.26 -10.39 -13.32
N LYS A 187 1.95 -10.87 -14.53
CA LYS A 187 1.93 -10.05 -15.74
C LYS A 187 0.48 -9.69 -16.07
N ALA A 188 0.05 -8.51 -15.65
CA ALA A 188 -1.25 -7.99 -16.06
C ALA A 188 -1.22 -7.69 -17.57
N PRO A 189 -2.17 -8.20 -18.38
CA PRO A 189 -2.16 -8.03 -19.83
C PRO A 189 -2.61 -6.62 -20.23
N ALA A 190 -1.88 -5.62 -19.74
CA ALA A 190 -2.13 -4.19 -19.92
C ALA A 190 -0.84 -3.49 -20.37
N ALA A 191 -0.87 -2.84 -21.54
CA ALA A 191 0.21 -2.00 -22.02
C ALA A 191 0.32 -0.67 -21.24
N GLU A 192 -0.79 -0.23 -20.63
CA GLU A 192 -0.86 0.97 -19.80
C GLU A 192 -0.79 0.56 -18.32
N PRO A 193 0.31 0.86 -17.60
CA PRO A 193 0.57 0.35 -16.26
C PRO A 193 -0.53 0.59 -15.23
N TRP A 194 -1.21 1.73 -15.29
CA TRP A 194 -2.31 2.05 -14.39
C TRP A 194 -3.49 1.08 -14.47
N LYS A 195 -3.64 0.33 -15.58
CA LYS A 195 -4.69 -0.68 -15.75
C LYS A 195 -4.44 -1.95 -14.94
N ALA A 196 -3.24 -2.15 -14.42
CA ALA A 196 -2.92 -3.36 -13.66
C ALA A 196 -3.88 -3.61 -12.50
N VAL A 197 -4.36 -2.54 -11.83
CA VAL A 197 -5.34 -2.62 -10.73
C VAL A 197 -6.77 -2.98 -11.18
N LEU A 198 -7.05 -3.05 -12.47
CA LEU A 198 -8.29 -3.59 -13.01
C LEU A 198 -8.20 -5.10 -13.26
N TYR A 199 -7.01 -5.61 -13.57
CA TYR A 199 -6.74 -7.04 -13.73
C TYR A 199 -6.50 -7.73 -12.39
N ILE A 200 -5.97 -7.00 -11.42
CA ILE A 200 -5.77 -7.41 -10.04
C ILE A 200 -6.51 -6.38 -9.17
N PRO A 201 -7.85 -6.51 -9.07
CA PRO A 201 -8.67 -5.52 -8.37
C PRO A 201 -8.17 -5.28 -6.96
N PHE A 202 -8.10 -4.01 -6.57
CA PHE A 202 -7.66 -3.57 -5.26
C PHE A 202 -8.56 -2.44 -4.77
N GLY A 203 -9.00 -2.50 -3.51
CA GLY A 203 -9.85 -1.49 -2.90
C GLY A 203 -11.26 -1.96 -2.56
N GLY A 204 -12.11 -1.03 -2.13
CA GLY A 204 -13.51 -1.29 -1.76
C GLY A 204 -13.71 -1.73 -0.31
N TRP A 205 -12.73 -1.55 0.56
CA TRP A 205 -12.87 -1.79 2.01
C TRP A 205 -12.35 -0.58 2.81
N ASN A 206 -12.85 -0.39 4.02
CA ASN A 206 -12.55 0.77 4.86
C ASN A 206 -12.69 2.07 4.04
N ASN A 207 -11.69 2.94 4.05
CA ASN A 207 -11.64 4.16 3.22
C ASN A 207 -10.82 3.94 1.93
N CYS A 208 -10.48 2.69 1.55
CA CYS A 208 -9.80 2.40 0.30
C CYS A 208 -10.77 2.59 -0.89
N PRO A 209 -10.40 3.33 -1.93
CA PRO A 209 -11.26 3.56 -3.10
C PRO A 209 -11.75 2.26 -3.74
N GLU A 210 -12.95 2.30 -4.33
CA GLU A 210 -13.45 1.21 -5.17
C GLU A 210 -12.54 0.98 -6.39
N PRO A 211 -12.46 -0.24 -6.96
CA PRO A 211 -11.50 -0.56 -8.03
C PRO A 211 -11.53 0.37 -9.25
N LEU A 212 -12.69 0.89 -9.66
CA LEU A 212 -12.77 1.86 -10.76
C LEU A 212 -12.25 3.24 -10.35
N GLU A 213 -12.50 3.68 -9.13
CA GLU A 213 -11.95 4.92 -8.57
C GLU A 213 -10.44 4.80 -8.37
N MET A 214 -9.99 3.64 -7.87
CA MET A 214 -8.56 3.28 -7.74
C MET A 214 -7.87 3.40 -9.10
N ALA A 215 -8.41 2.76 -10.14
CA ALA A 215 -7.84 2.81 -11.49
C ALA A 215 -7.83 4.23 -12.08
N ALA A 216 -8.86 5.03 -11.82
CA ALA A 216 -8.93 6.42 -12.26
C ALA A 216 -7.84 7.28 -11.62
N ILE A 217 -7.59 7.10 -10.33
CA ILE A 217 -6.53 7.81 -9.61
C ILE A 217 -5.15 7.31 -10.05
N CYS A 218 -4.96 5.99 -10.22
CA CYS A 218 -3.74 5.43 -10.78
C CYS A 218 -3.44 6.02 -12.17
N LYS A 219 -4.47 6.17 -13.04
CA LYS A 219 -4.33 6.80 -14.34
C LYS A 219 -3.88 8.25 -14.24
N TYR A 220 -4.51 9.04 -13.38
CA TYR A 220 -4.16 10.44 -13.15
C TYR A 220 -2.70 10.59 -12.71
N TRP A 221 -2.24 9.82 -11.74
CA TRP A 221 -0.86 9.88 -11.28
C TRP A 221 0.14 9.28 -12.28
N TYR A 222 -0.27 8.28 -13.08
CA TYR A 222 0.55 7.78 -14.16
C TYR A 222 0.77 8.84 -15.26
N GLU A 223 -0.28 9.52 -15.68
CA GLU A 223 -0.21 10.59 -16.66
C GLU A 223 0.61 11.79 -16.15
N LYS A 224 0.56 12.08 -14.86
CA LYS A 224 1.24 13.21 -14.24
C LYS A 224 2.71 12.92 -13.90
N PHE A 225 3.00 11.76 -13.35
CA PHE A 225 4.32 11.41 -12.78
C PHE A 225 4.92 10.12 -13.32
N GLY A 226 4.22 9.37 -14.14
CA GLY A 226 4.60 8.01 -14.54
C GLY A 226 4.48 7.00 -13.40
N ALA A 227 3.73 7.32 -12.34
CA ALA A 227 3.52 6.43 -11.19
C ALA A 227 2.76 5.17 -11.62
N ALA A 228 3.41 4.02 -11.57
CA ALA A 228 2.85 2.74 -11.98
C ALA A 228 2.65 1.84 -10.76
N PRO A 229 1.47 1.21 -10.57
CA PRO A 229 1.30 0.15 -9.58
C PRO A 229 2.35 -0.94 -9.77
N ALA A 230 3.06 -1.30 -8.71
CA ALA A 230 4.21 -2.19 -8.78
C ALA A 230 4.11 -3.37 -7.79
N VAL A 231 3.56 -3.15 -6.60
CA VAL A 231 3.35 -4.19 -5.59
C VAL A 231 1.91 -4.09 -5.07
N ILE A 232 1.26 -5.22 -4.96
CA ILE A 232 -0.06 -5.37 -4.32
C ILE A 232 0.05 -6.46 -3.26
N THR A 233 -0.44 -6.16 -2.06
CA THR A 233 -0.67 -7.16 -1.00
C THR A 233 -2.17 -7.24 -0.70
N GLY A 234 -2.54 -7.77 0.45
CA GLY A 234 -3.95 -7.78 0.89
C GLY A 234 -4.49 -6.40 1.28
N ASP A 235 -3.60 -5.45 1.64
CA ASP A 235 -3.93 -4.16 2.23
C ASP A 235 -2.93 -3.04 1.89
N GLU A 236 -1.86 -3.36 1.11
CA GLU A 236 -0.83 -2.41 0.69
C GLU A 236 -0.78 -2.28 -0.82
N LEU A 237 -0.49 -1.07 -1.29
CA LEU A 237 -0.25 -0.74 -2.69
C LEU A 237 1.02 0.11 -2.79
N GLU A 238 2.01 -0.37 -3.56
CA GLU A 238 3.19 0.44 -3.85
C GLU A 238 3.25 0.79 -5.34
N PHE A 239 3.69 2.03 -5.61
CA PHE A 239 3.94 2.52 -6.95
C PHE A 239 5.42 2.71 -7.19
N TYR A 240 5.86 2.44 -8.41
CA TYR A 240 7.16 2.85 -8.90
C TYR A 240 7.03 4.13 -9.75
N LEU A 241 7.94 5.08 -9.52
CA LEU A 241 8.07 6.31 -10.30
C LEU A 241 9.44 6.35 -10.98
N PRO A 242 9.50 6.75 -12.27
CA PRO A 242 10.79 6.92 -12.98
C PRO A 242 11.64 8.05 -12.40
N SER A 243 11.02 9.04 -11.76
CA SER A 243 11.66 10.16 -11.07
C SER A 243 10.86 10.56 -9.84
N PRO A 244 11.50 11.06 -8.78
CA PRO A 244 10.82 11.67 -7.66
C PRO A 244 9.91 12.83 -8.09
N VAL A 245 8.93 13.17 -7.25
CA VAL A 245 8.02 14.28 -7.48
C VAL A 245 8.80 15.60 -7.52
N PRO A 246 8.58 16.47 -8.54
CA PRO A 246 9.15 17.81 -8.57
C PRO A 246 8.79 18.62 -7.32
N ALA A 247 9.75 19.43 -6.83
CA ALA A 247 9.57 20.16 -5.58
C ALA A 247 8.33 21.08 -5.57
N GLU A 248 8.01 21.68 -6.72
CA GLU A 248 6.85 22.57 -6.91
C GLU A 248 5.51 21.83 -6.87
N GLU A 249 5.50 20.51 -7.10
CA GLU A 249 4.31 19.66 -7.07
C GLU A 249 4.15 18.92 -5.74
N ALA A 250 5.22 18.85 -4.94
CA ALA A 250 5.31 17.91 -3.82
C ALA A 250 4.30 18.19 -2.70
N TRP A 251 4.06 19.47 -2.36
CA TRP A 251 3.08 19.82 -1.35
C TRP A 251 1.67 19.40 -1.74
N GLN A 252 1.25 19.73 -2.96
CA GLN A 252 -0.06 19.34 -3.47
C GLN A 252 -0.19 17.81 -3.55
N THR A 253 0.89 17.11 -3.96
CA THR A 253 0.90 15.66 -4.02
C THR A 253 0.83 15.02 -2.63
N ALA A 254 1.44 15.62 -1.60
CA ALA A 254 1.31 15.15 -0.22
C ALA A 254 -0.14 15.27 0.30
N ILE A 255 -0.84 16.34 -0.07
CA ILE A 255 -2.28 16.52 0.20
C ILE A 255 -3.11 15.46 -0.54
N GLU A 256 -2.80 15.19 -1.81
CA GLU A 256 -3.44 14.13 -2.60
C GLU A 256 -3.24 12.74 -1.96
N HIS A 257 -2.03 12.44 -1.47
CA HIS A 257 -1.73 11.18 -0.78
C HIS A 257 -2.54 11.00 0.50
N PHE A 258 -2.67 12.05 1.31
CA PHE A 258 -3.48 12.01 2.53
C PHE A 258 -4.97 11.79 2.21
N ALA A 259 -5.49 12.55 1.26
CA ALA A 259 -6.89 12.43 0.86
C ALA A 259 -7.24 11.07 0.22
N PHE A 260 -6.27 10.44 -0.44
CA PHE A 260 -6.40 9.11 -1.02
C PHE A 260 -6.31 8.00 0.02
N CYS A 261 -5.43 8.15 1.02
CA CYS A 261 -5.16 7.19 2.07
C CYS A 261 -4.74 7.93 3.35
N GLU A 262 -5.66 8.10 4.29
CA GLU A 262 -5.38 8.83 5.53
C GLU A 262 -4.34 8.11 6.42
N ASP A 263 -4.28 6.77 6.35
CA ASP A 263 -3.29 5.96 7.06
C ASP A 263 -1.86 6.27 6.61
N ARG A 264 -1.70 6.77 5.37
CA ARG A 264 -0.41 7.26 4.88
C ARG A 264 0.16 8.37 5.77
N LEU A 265 -0.68 9.20 6.35
CA LEU A 265 -0.29 10.24 7.29
C LEU A 265 -0.23 9.71 8.72
N PHE A 266 -1.33 9.15 9.21
CA PHE A 266 -1.48 8.87 10.63
C PHE A 266 -0.68 7.65 11.10
N GLN A 267 -0.40 6.70 10.21
CA GLN A 267 0.26 5.44 10.56
C GLN A 267 1.64 5.27 9.90
N CYS A 268 1.89 5.91 8.75
CA CYS A 268 3.12 5.72 7.98
C CYS A 268 4.12 6.89 8.11
N THR A 269 3.82 7.94 8.89
CA THR A 269 4.76 9.01 9.21
C THR A 269 5.19 8.97 10.67
N ASN A 270 6.29 9.66 11.01
CA ASN A 270 6.77 9.78 12.39
C ASN A 270 6.19 10.99 13.10
N THR A 271 5.89 12.05 12.33
CA THR A 271 5.45 13.35 12.86
C THR A 271 3.94 13.56 12.73
N GLY A 272 3.25 12.79 11.90
CA GLY A 272 1.84 13.00 11.58
C GLY A 272 1.61 14.28 10.76
N THR A 273 2.57 14.67 9.92
CA THR A 273 2.50 15.90 9.12
C THR A 273 2.58 15.65 7.62
N LEU A 274 1.90 16.49 6.83
CA LEU A 274 2.01 16.49 5.37
C LEU A 274 3.42 16.86 4.90
N SER A 275 4.14 17.69 5.66
CA SER A 275 5.52 18.05 5.35
C SER A 275 6.47 16.85 5.36
N GLU A 276 6.22 15.83 6.21
CA GLU A 276 7.00 14.58 6.19
C GLU A 276 6.75 13.79 4.89
N ILE A 277 5.50 13.72 4.43
CA ILE A 277 5.16 13.10 3.14
C ILE A 277 5.77 13.89 1.99
N GLU A 278 5.62 15.22 1.99
CA GLU A 278 6.22 16.12 1.00
C GLU A 278 7.72 15.92 0.87
N ASP A 279 8.45 15.92 1.99
CA ASP A 279 9.90 15.72 1.98
C ASP A 279 10.29 14.31 1.51
N SER A 280 9.53 13.28 1.88
CA SER A 280 9.72 11.91 1.41
C SER A 280 9.60 11.80 -0.11
N ILE A 281 8.49 12.27 -0.71
CA ILE A 281 8.20 12.07 -2.14
C ILE A 281 9.11 12.86 -3.08
N LYS A 282 9.71 13.97 -2.60
CA LYS A 282 10.75 14.72 -3.35
C LYS A 282 12.03 13.92 -3.58
N ARG A 283 12.22 12.79 -2.88
CA ARG A 283 13.45 11.99 -2.91
C ARG A 283 13.20 10.52 -3.20
N SER A 284 11.95 10.09 -3.20
CA SER A 284 11.53 8.70 -3.34
C SER A 284 11.10 8.38 -4.77
N ASN A 285 11.49 7.19 -5.25
CA ASN A 285 10.99 6.61 -6.49
C ASN A 285 9.87 5.61 -6.24
N ILE A 286 9.50 5.38 -4.98
CA ILE A 286 8.44 4.47 -4.58
C ILE A 286 7.50 5.21 -3.65
N TRP A 287 6.20 5.07 -3.92
CA TRP A 287 5.15 5.47 -3.02
C TRP A 287 4.58 4.23 -2.36
N PHE A 288 4.27 4.33 -1.09
CA PHE A 288 3.69 3.26 -0.28
C PHE A 288 2.37 3.74 0.32
N PHE A 289 1.34 2.93 0.19
CA PHE A 289 0.03 3.13 0.78
C PHE A 289 -0.41 1.86 1.50
N TRP A 290 -1.04 2.03 2.65
CA TRP A 290 -1.58 0.95 3.46
C TRP A 290 -2.91 1.39 4.08
N TRP A 291 -3.88 0.51 4.04
CA TRP A 291 -5.21 0.73 4.62
C TRP A 291 -5.46 -0.30 5.71
N ASP A 292 -5.73 0.17 6.97
CA ASP A 292 -6.00 -0.68 8.15
C ASP A 292 -7.42 -1.27 8.13
#